data_1f30a65b79a084011df5738aebc01ec8
#
_entry.id   1f30a65b79a084011df5738aebc01ec8
#
_cell.length_a   1.000
_cell.length_b   1.000
_cell.length_c   1.000
_cell.angle_alpha   90.00
_cell.angle_beta   90.00
_cell.angle_gamma   90.00
#
_symmetry.space_group_name_H-M   'P 1'
#
loop_
_entity.id
_entity.type
_entity.pdbx_description
1 polymer ?
#
loop_
_entity_poly.entity_id
_entity_poly.type
_entity_poly.pdbx_seq_one_letter_code
_entity_poly.pdbx_strand_id
1 'polypeptide(L)'
;MTEPQARELIENYLEGYNLFDVGCMLSCLHPAVVFENIADGSVTLRTDGKAAFEAQATQAIEFFMERNQHMQSFHFEADRAEVGIEYFAITAIDWPNGIKAGTILQLTGQSIFTFRDGLIASIQDIS
;
A
#
# COMPACT_ATOMS: atom_id res chain seq x y z
N MET A 1 -11.92 -16.90 -2.50
CA MET A 1 -10.50 -16.78 -2.09
C MET A 1 -10.33 -17.35 -0.69
N THR A 2 -9.29 -18.10 -0.46
CA THR A 2 -8.97 -18.63 0.87
C THR A 2 -8.10 -17.65 1.63
N GLU A 3 -8.05 -17.79 2.97
CA GLU A 3 -7.17 -16.97 3.80
C GLU A 3 -5.70 -17.09 3.39
N PRO A 4 -5.12 -18.30 3.17
CA PRO A 4 -3.74 -18.40 2.70
C PRO A 4 -3.49 -17.73 1.35
N GLN A 5 -4.43 -17.80 0.41
CA GLN A 5 -4.31 -17.12 -0.88
C GLN A 5 -4.31 -15.61 -0.72
N ALA A 6 -5.21 -15.09 0.11
CA ALA A 6 -5.27 -13.65 0.40
C ALA A 6 -3.98 -13.15 1.03
N ARG A 7 -3.45 -13.91 2.01
CA ARG A 7 -2.23 -13.54 2.70
C ARG A 7 -1.03 -13.52 1.76
N GLU A 8 -0.87 -14.55 0.93
CA GLU A 8 0.22 -14.63 -0.04
C GLU A 8 0.17 -13.45 -1.01
N LEU A 9 -1.01 -13.13 -1.52
CA LEU A 9 -1.20 -12.03 -2.45
C LEU A 9 -0.80 -10.68 -1.82
N ILE A 10 -1.21 -10.45 -0.57
CA ILE A 10 -0.85 -9.24 0.16
C ILE A 10 0.65 -9.19 0.45
N GLU A 11 1.25 -10.31 0.86
CA GLU A 11 2.69 -10.37 1.11
C GLU A 11 3.48 -10.04 -0.15
N ASN A 12 3.07 -10.54 -1.31
CA ASN A 12 3.70 -10.23 -2.60
C ASN A 12 3.57 -8.76 -2.94
N TYR A 13 2.40 -8.17 -2.69
CA TYR A 13 2.16 -6.75 -2.91
C TYR A 13 3.07 -5.89 -2.02
N LEU A 14 3.16 -6.21 -0.73
CA LEU A 14 4.02 -5.48 0.21
C LEU A 14 5.50 -5.64 -0.14
N GLU A 15 5.92 -6.82 -0.58
CA GLU A 15 7.29 -7.04 -1.03
C GLU A 15 7.61 -6.14 -2.22
N GLY A 16 6.71 -6.06 -3.20
CA GLY A 16 6.87 -5.16 -4.33
C GLY A 16 7.00 -3.71 -3.90
N TYR A 17 6.17 -3.27 -2.97
CA TYR A 17 6.24 -1.94 -2.38
C TYR A 17 7.61 -1.69 -1.74
N ASN A 18 8.06 -2.62 -0.89
CA ASN A 18 9.31 -2.48 -0.14
C ASN A 18 10.56 -2.45 -1.04
N LEU A 19 10.49 -3.11 -2.20
CA LEU A 19 11.59 -3.18 -3.16
C LEU A 19 11.50 -2.14 -4.28
N PHE A 20 10.54 -1.20 -4.19
CA PHE A 20 10.30 -0.23 -5.27
C PHE A 20 9.97 -0.90 -6.60
N ASP A 21 9.38 -2.09 -6.56
CA ASP A 21 9.01 -2.88 -7.73
C ASP A 21 7.54 -2.69 -8.07
N VAL A 22 7.25 -1.66 -8.86
CA VAL A 22 5.87 -1.33 -9.25
C VAL A 22 5.25 -2.47 -10.07
N GLY A 23 6.02 -3.12 -10.92
CA GLY A 23 5.53 -4.26 -11.71
C GLY A 23 5.03 -5.40 -10.82
N CYS A 24 5.75 -5.71 -9.75
CA CYS A 24 5.33 -6.71 -8.77
C CYS A 24 4.03 -6.31 -8.09
N MET A 25 3.92 -5.04 -7.66
CA MET A 25 2.69 -4.52 -7.08
C MET A 25 1.50 -4.68 -8.04
N LEU A 26 1.69 -4.25 -9.29
CA LEU A 26 0.64 -4.31 -10.31
C LEU A 26 0.17 -5.73 -10.60
N SER A 27 1.07 -6.71 -10.53
CA SER A 27 0.73 -8.12 -10.77
C SER A 27 -0.28 -8.66 -9.76
N CYS A 28 -0.39 -8.05 -8.59
CA CYS A 28 -1.32 -8.43 -7.53
C CYS A 28 -2.68 -7.75 -7.65
N LEU A 29 -2.83 -6.78 -8.55
CA LEU A 29 -3.99 -5.89 -8.58
C LEU A 29 -4.96 -6.22 -9.70
N HIS A 30 -6.26 -6.12 -9.39
CA HIS A 30 -7.33 -6.18 -10.37
C HIS A 30 -7.28 -4.96 -11.28
N PRO A 31 -7.62 -5.08 -12.60
CA PRO A 31 -7.61 -3.92 -13.51
C PRO A 31 -8.46 -2.73 -13.04
N ALA A 32 -9.52 -2.98 -12.27
CA ALA A 32 -10.40 -1.93 -11.75
C ALA A 32 -10.06 -1.55 -10.30
N VAL A 33 -8.86 -1.82 -9.83
CA VAL A 33 -8.46 -1.57 -8.44
C VAL A 33 -8.71 -0.12 -8.03
N VAL A 34 -9.23 0.05 -6.81
CA VAL A 34 -9.41 1.35 -6.17
C VAL A 34 -8.44 1.44 -5.00
N PHE A 35 -7.64 2.50 -4.98
CA PHE A 35 -6.72 2.78 -3.87
C PHE A 35 -7.14 4.08 -3.19
N GLU A 36 -7.21 4.07 -1.86
CA GLU A 36 -7.46 5.26 -1.07
C GLU A 36 -6.46 5.35 0.07
N ASN A 37 -5.93 6.54 0.29
CA ASN A 37 -5.20 6.87 1.51
C ASN A 37 -6.11 7.70 2.40
N ILE A 38 -6.28 7.28 3.64
CA ILE A 38 -7.16 7.91 4.62
C ILE A 38 -6.31 8.37 5.80
N ALA A 39 -6.34 9.68 6.06
CA ALA A 39 -5.65 10.29 7.19
C ALA A 39 -6.63 11.14 7.97
N ASP A 40 -6.66 10.95 9.28
CA ASP A 40 -7.57 11.66 10.20
C ASP A 40 -9.04 11.58 9.74
N GLY A 41 -9.44 10.41 9.24
CA GLY A 41 -10.81 10.15 8.79
C GLY A 41 -11.19 10.72 7.43
N SER A 42 -10.23 11.33 6.72
CA SER A 42 -10.47 11.94 5.41
C SER A 42 -9.65 11.26 4.32
N VAL A 43 -10.26 11.03 3.16
CA VAL A 43 -9.55 10.53 1.98
C VAL A 43 -8.65 11.63 1.44
N THR A 44 -7.34 11.40 1.50
CA THR A 44 -6.33 12.36 1.03
C THR A 44 -5.83 12.07 -0.37
N LEU A 45 -6.01 10.83 -0.83
CA LEU A 45 -5.63 10.38 -2.16
C LEU A 45 -6.54 9.24 -2.58
N ARG A 46 -7.00 9.28 -3.82
CA ARG A 46 -7.75 8.17 -4.42
C ARG A 46 -7.31 7.97 -5.85
N THR A 47 -7.11 6.72 -6.23
CA THR A 47 -6.89 6.32 -7.63
C THR A 47 -7.91 5.27 -8.02
N ASP A 48 -8.44 5.38 -9.23
CA ASP A 48 -9.39 4.44 -9.81
C ASP A 48 -8.75 3.79 -11.02
N GLY A 49 -8.62 2.47 -10.97
CA GLY A 49 -8.04 1.67 -12.04
C GLY A 49 -6.53 1.50 -11.93
N LYS A 50 -6.04 0.46 -12.59
CA LYS A 50 -4.65 0.04 -12.50
C LYS A 50 -3.67 1.06 -13.11
N ALA A 51 -4.06 1.73 -14.19
CA ALA A 51 -3.21 2.74 -14.83
C ALA A 51 -2.99 3.95 -13.92
N ALA A 52 -4.05 4.43 -13.24
CA ALA A 52 -3.94 5.54 -12.29
C ALA A 52 -3.09 5.14 -11.08
N PHE A 53 -3.25 3.90 -10.60
CA PHE A 53 -2.41 3.37 -9.53
C PHE A 53 -0.94 3.35 -9.93
N GLU A 54 -0.64 2.85 -11.12
CA GLU A 54 0.74 2.78 -11.63
C GLU A 54 1.40 4.15 -11.69
N ALA A 55 0.70 5.15 -12.20
CA ALA A 55 1.22 6.51 -12.30
C ALA A 55 1.55 7.07 -10.91
N GLN A 56 0.66 6.89 -9.95
CA GLN A 56 0.86 7.33 -8.57
C GLN A 56 1.99 6.58 -7.90
N ALA A 57 2.04 5.26 -8.03
CA ALA A 57 3.06 4.43 -7.42
C ALA A 57 4.45 4.74 -7.96
N THR A 58 4.56 4.97 -9.26
CA THR A 58 5.83 5.33 -9.91
C THR A 58 6.33 6.70 -9.41
N GLN A 59 5.44 7.67 -9.31
CA GLN A 59 5.77 9.00 -8.80
C GLN A 59 6.20 8.95 -7.33
N ALA A 60 5.53 8.13 -6.53
CA ALA A 60 5.80 8.03 -5.09
C ALA A 60 7.20 7.50 -4.78
N ILE A 61 7.82 6.72 -5.66
CA ILE A 61 9.17 6.19 -5.47
C ILE A 61 10.18 7.29 -5.23
N GLU A 62 10.03 8.44 -5.88
CA GLU A 62 10.97 9.57 -5.78
C GLU A 62 11.02 10.17 -4.38
N PHE A 63 9.99 9.97 -3.57
CA PHE A 63 9.92 10.53 -2.21
C PHE A 63 10.77 9.76 -1.20
N PHE A 64 11.18 8.52 -1.52
CA PHE A 64 11.81 7.62 -0.56
C PHE A 64 13.19 7.15 -1.00
N MET A 65 14.12 7.11 -0.04
CA MET A 65 15.41 6.43 -0.19
C MET A 65 15.26 4.95 0.18
N GLU A 66 14.44 4.69 1.20
CA GLU A 66 14.14 3.37 1.72
C GLU A 66 12.74 3.38 2.27
N ARG A 67 12.00 2.27 2.12
CA ARG A 67 10.67 2.12 2.70
C ARG A 67 10.37 0.66 2.97
N ASN A 68 9.61 0.41 4.03
CA ASN A 68 9.21 -0.93 4.42
C ASN A 68 7.85 -0.92 5.10
N GLN A 69 6.93 -1.71 4.58
CA GLN A 69 5.68 -2.05 5.24
C GLN A 69 5.83 -3.46 5.80
N HIS A 70 5.76 -3.58 7.11
CA HIS A 70 5.80 -4.87 7.79
C HIS A 70 4.42 -5.25 8.29
N MET A 71 3.95 -6.43 7.89
CA MET A 71 2.66 -6.96 8.36
C MET A 71 2.79 -7.38 9.82
N GLN A 72 2.14 -6.66 10.72
CA GLN A 72 2.15 -6.92 12.15
C GLN A 72 1.00 -7.83 12.57
N SER A 73 -0.15 -7.71 11.90
CA SER A 73 -1.32 -8.51 12.15
C SER A 73 -2.11 -8.75 10.86
N PHE A 74 -2.89 -9.82 10.82
CA PHE A 74 -3.67 -10.19 9.66
C PHE A 74 -4.98 -10.82 10.11
N HIS A 75 -6.10 -10.30 9.62
CA HIS A 75 -7.42 -10.84 9.87
C HIS A 75 -8.20 -10.90 8.55
N PHE A 76 -8.66 -12.09 8.17
CA PHE A 76 -9.40 -12.30 6.93
C PHE A 76 -10.80 -12.83 7.24
N GLU A 77 -11.81 -12.16 6.71
CA GLU A 77 -13.21 -12.54 6.87
C GLU A 77 -14.04 -11.95 5.72
N ALA A 78 -14.94 -12.75 5.14
CA ALA A 78 -15.86 -12.31 4.09
C ALA A 78 -15.16 -11.63 2.89
N ASP A 79 -14.09 -12.26 2.40
CA ASP A 79 -13.27 -11.76 1.29
C ASP A 79 -12.69 -10.36 1.53
N ARG A 80 -12.44 -10.04 2.79
CA ARG A 80 -11.83 -8.79 3.20
C ARG A 80 -10.71 -9.08 4.18
N ALA A 81 -9.56 -8.44 4.00
CA ALA A 81 -8.43 -8.56 4.90
C ALA A 81 -8.16 -7.24 5.60
N GLU A 82 -8.01 -7.29 6.92
CA GLU A 82 -7.55 -6.17 7.73
C GLU A 82 -6.14 -6.47 8.20
N VAL A 83 -5.21 -5.58 7.88
CA VAL A 83 -3.78 -5.80 8.11
C VAL A 83 -3.23 -4.65 8.94
N GLY A 84 -2.67 -4.99 10.12
CA GLY A 84 -1.91 -4.02 10.89
C GLY A 84 -0.52 -3.88 10.30
N ILE A 85 -0.07 -2.65 10.11
CA ILE A 85 1.19 -2.33 9.44
C ILE A 85 2.10 -1.54 10.38
N GLU A 86 3.36 -2.00 10.50
CA GLU A 86 4.47 -1.18 10.98
C GLU A 86 5.17 -0.61 9.76
N TYR A 87 5.31 0.70 9.73
CA TYR A 87 5.88 1.41 8.60
C TYR A 87 7.20 2.07 8.96
N PHE A 88 8.21 1.82 8.15
CA PHE A 88 9.52 2.47 8.26
C PHE A 88 9.88 3.06 6.89
N ALA A 89 10.38 4.29 6.88
CA ALA A 89 10.88 4.89 5.65
C ALA A 89 11.96 5.92 5.95
N ILE A 90 12.79 6.17 4.94
CA ILE A 90 13.75 7.27 4.92
C ILE A 90 13.42 8.11 3.69
N THR A 91 13.19 9.39 3.88
CA THR A 91 12.83 10.30 2.79
C THR A 91 14.04 10.63 1.92
N ALA A 92 13.83 10.75 0.61
CA ALA A 92 14.89 11.05 -0.35
C ALA A 92 14.96 12.54 -0.71
N ILE A 93 13.83 13.25 -0.57
CA ILE A 93 13.69 14.65 -0.95
C ILE A 93 12.94 15.41 0.13
N ASP A 94 12.96 16.72 0.05
CA ASP A 94 12.11 17.57 0.91
C ASP A 94 10.65 17.44 0.46
N TRP A 95 9.75 17.23 1.41
CA TRP A 95 8.33 17.12 1.14
C TRP A 95 7.63 18.48 1.29
N PRO A 96 6.52 18.71 0.56
CA PRO A 96 5.78 19.99 0.65
C PRO A 96 5.28 20.33 2.06
N ASN A 97 5.05 19.31 2.91
CA ASN A 97 4.54 19.50 4.27
C ASN A 97 5.63 19.83 5.30
N GLY A 98 6.86 20.08 4.86
CA GLY A 98 7.96 20.47 5.74
C GLY A 98 8.88 19.33 6.17
N ILE A 99 8.59 18.10 5.83
CA ILE A 99 9.49 16.96 6.11
C ILE A 99 10.71 17.08 5.19
N LYS A 100 11.91 17.02 5.78
CA LYS A 100 13.18 17.18 5.05
C LYS A 100 13.70 15.86 4.53
N ALA A 101 14.50 15.92 3.46
CA ALA A 101 15.24 14.77 2.95
C ALA A 101 16.10 14.13 4.06
N GLY A 102 16.15 12.81 4.07
CA GLY A 102 16.91 12.06 5.09
C GLY A 102 16.14 11.84 6.41
N THR A 103 14.88 12.25 6.48
CA THR A 103 14.05 12.03 7.68
C THR A 103 13.67 10.57 7.79
N ILE A 104 13.81 10.02 9.00
CA ILE A 104 13.37 8.66 9.32
C ILE A 104 11.93 8.74 9.80
N LEU A 105 11.05 7.96 9.16
CA LEU A 105 9.65 7.84 9.54
C LEU A 105 9.41 6.45 10.14
N GLN A 106 8.81 6.41 11.32
CA GLN A 106 8.38 5.18 11.97
C GLN A 106 6.94 5.38 12.41
N LEU A 107 6.04 4.67 11.74
CA LEU A 107 4.60 4.86 11.90
C LEU A 107 3.91 3.51 12.04
N THR A 108 2.72 3.52 12.60
CA THR A 108 1.82 2.37 12.57
C THR A 108 0.55 2.79 11.84
N GLY A 109 -0.07 1.84 11.17
CA GLY A 109 -1.31 2.08 10.46
C GLY A 109 -2.03 0.78 10.20
N GLN A 110 -3.11 0.87 9.44
CA GLN A 110 -3.91 -0.27 9.05
C GLN A 110 -4.18 -0.20 7.56
N SER A 111 -4.12 -1.36 6.89
CA SER A 111 -4.53 -1.48 5.49
C SER A 111 -5.70 -2.44 5.40
N ILE A 112 -6.69 -2.08 4.61
CA ILE A 112 -7.85 -2.91 4.33
C ILE A 112 -7.84 -3.28 2.86
N PHE A 113 -7.88 -4.58 2.58
CA PHE A 113 -7.86 -5.13 1.23
C PHE A 113 -9.17 -5.84 0.94
N THR A 114 -9.73 -5.64 -0.27
CA THR A 114 -10.80 -6.49 -0.79
C THR A 114 -10.31 -7.17 -2.06
N PHE A 115 -10.99 -8.25 -2.45
CA PHE A 115 -10.53 -9.11 -3.55
C PHE A 115 -11.63 -9.35 -4.57
N ARG A 116 -11.21 -9.55 -5.81
CA ARG A 116 -12.10 -9.89 -6.92
C ARG A 116 -11.30 -10.67 -7.97
N ASP A 117 -11.86 -11.77 -8.45
CA ASP A 117 -11.21 -12.60 -9.48
C ASP A 117 -9.80 -13.05 -9.10
N GLY A 118 -9.56 -13.32 -7.81
CA GLY A 118 -8.26 -13.76 -7.31
C GLY A 118 -7.20 -12.67 -7.20
N LEU A 119 -7.58 -11.39 -7.33
CA LEU A 119 -6.69 -10.24 -7.29
C LEU A 119 -7.18 -9.21 -6.27
N ILE A 120 -6.31 -8.30 -5.88
CA ILE A 120 -6.67 -7.20 -4.99
C ILE A 120 -7.54 -6.20 -5.75
N ALA A 121 -8.77 -6.00 -5.29
CA ALA A 121 -9.75 -5.12 -5.92
C ALA A 121 -9.79 -3.73 -5.29
N SER A 122 -9.47 -3.61 -4.01
CA SER A 122 -9.34 -2.31 -3.36
C SER A 122 -8.33 -2.35 -2.22
N ILE A 123 -7.74 -1.20 -1.96
CA ILE A 123 -6.81 -0.99 -0.86
C ILE A 123 -7.18 0.33 -0.18
N GLN A 124 -7.33 0.29 1.15
CA GLN A 124 -7.45 1.48 1.96
C GLN A 124 -6.30 1.50 2.96
N ASP A 125 -5.42 2.47 2.85
CA ASP A 125 -4.34 2.71 3.81
C ASP A 125 -4.81 3.77 4.79
N ILE A 126 -4.94 3.39 6.05
CA ILE A 126 -5.53 4.21 7.11
C ILE A 126 -4.46 4.57 8.14
N SER A 127 -4.33 5.83 8.40
CA SER A 127 -3.39 6.35 9.40
C SER A 127 -4.02 7.36 10.35
#